data_367243b923d1283126e8166ee17515d9
#
_entry.id   367243b923d1283126e8166ee17515d9
#
_cell.length_a   1.000
_cell.length_b   1.000
_cell.length_c   1.000
_cell.angle_alpha   90.00
_cell.angle_beta   90.00
_cell.angle_gamma   90.00
#
_symmetry.space_group_name_H-M   'P 1'
#
loop_
_entity.id
_entity.type
_entity.pdbx_description
1 polymer ?
#
loop_
_entity_poly.entity_id
_entity_poly.type
_entity_poly.pdbx_seq_one_letter_code
_entity_poly.pdbx_strand_id
1 'polypeptide(L)'
;MAWLAPVILVKEDLGLTVFVAGLALAWRRRGEDRSGMLVSLAYALFGIVAFVVTVKVLLPAVNPAGTWAYSLDGSATGAGTTMASKAAVHQIPSVWAILTTPPVKIKTLLILVAGAGFVGLRSPWFALVLPTLAWRFAGSVNAYYQWNYWHYNAVLVPIAACALLDVVSRWIQPERGGADPEEPARASFDEKYRRVAAWAAACVPAVSLALTASFLPLWKLPTLAESPRMAAAQGALDVVPAGASVESDTTLLARLVPGRDVYWVGTTVGMDTPPEYVVVDRQSYAWGGAEVDAESWASAAHPGHTYETIYSAQGFRVARRTS
;
A
#
# COMPACT_ATOMS: atom_id res chain seq x y z
N MET A 1 14.94 19.20 3.73
CA MET A 1 14.47 18.94 2.35
C MET A 1 15.29 17.88 1.63
N ALA A 2 16.60 17.95 1.59
CA ALA A 2 17.44 16.98 0.86
C ALA A 2 17.13 15.51 1.17
N TRP A 3 16.80 15.19 2.43
CA TRP A 3 16.44 13.82 2.85
C TRP A 3 15.12 13.27 2.31
N LEU A 4 14.24 14.12 1.76
CA LEU A 4 12.99 13.66 1.12
C LEU A 4 13.18 13.35 -0.37
N ALA A 5 14.25 13.83 -1.00
CA ALA A 5 14.48 13.58 -2.42
C ALA A 5 14.63 12.07 -2.75
N PRO A 6 15.38 11.25 -1.97
CA PRO A 6 15.50 9.82 -2.25
C PRO A 6 14.20 9.04 -2.16
N VAL A 7 13.15 9.58 -1.51
CA VAL A 7 11.85 8.92 -1.36
C VAL A 7 11.19 8.64 -2.72
N ILE A 8 11.48 9.44 -3.74
CA ILE A 8 10.98 9.21 -5.11
C ILE A 8 11.46 7.88 -5.71
N LEU A 9 12.58 7.33 -5.22
CA LEU A 9 13.15 6.06 -5.67
C LEU A 9 12.49 4.84 -5.01
N VAL A 10 11.68 5.05 -3.98
CA VAL A 10 11.01 3.96 -3.24
C VAL A 10 9.75 3.51 -3.95
N LYS A 11 8.99 4.46 -4.51
CA LYS A 11 7.76 4.15 -5.22
C LYS A 11 7.41 5.30 -6.17
N GLU A 12 6.83 4.97 -7.31
CA GLU A 12 6.52 5.88 -8.41
C GLU A 12 5.61 7.06 -8.00
N ASP A 13 4.67 6.85 -7.09
CA ASP A 13 3.72 7.88 -6.65
C ASP A 13 4.28 8.82 -5.57
N LEU A 14 5.43 8.51 -4.97
CA LEU A 14 6.01 9.32 -3.89
C LEU A 14 6.56 10.68 -4.36
N GLY A 15 6.76 10.85 -5.67
CA GLY A 15 6.99 12.19 -6.24
C GLY A 15 5.86 13.18 -5.92
N LEU A 16 4.60 12.71 -5.90
CA LEU A 16 3.46 13.54 -5.49
C LEU A 16 3.48 13.85 -3.97
N THR A 17 3.98 12.94 -3.16
CA THR A 17 4.18 13.19 -1.73
C THR A 17 5.25 14.26 -1.50
N VAL A 18 6.34 14.22 -2.27
CA VAL A 18 7.40 15.25 -2.26
C VAL A 18 6.83 16.60 -2.72
N PHE A 19 5.98 16.63 -3.76
CA PHE A 19 5.27 17.83 -4.19
C PHE A 19 4.46 18.46 -3.06
N VAL A 20 3.60 17.67 -2.39
CA VAL A 20 2.79 18.18 -1.27
C VAL A 20 3.66 18.62 -0.10
N ALA A 21 4.77 17.93 0.19
CA ALA A 21 5.73 18.34 1.21
C ALA A 21 6.35 19.71 0.89
N GLY A 22 6.72 19.93 -0.37
CA GLY A 22 7.21 21.24 -0.84
C GLY A 22 6.17 22.35 -0.64
N LEU A 23 4.91 22.09 -0.96
CA LEU A 23 3.81 23.04 -0.73
C LEU A 23 3.58 23.32 0.75
N ALA A 24 3.58 22.30 1.60
CA ALA A 24 3.43 22.45 3.05
C ALA A 24 4.58 23.30 3.66
N LEU A 25 5.80 23.09 3.17
CA LEU A 25 6.96 23.91 3.57
C LEU A 25 6.85 25.35 3.10
N ALA A 26 6.43 25.57 1.84
CA ALA A 26 6.22 26.91 1.31
C ALA A 26 5.14 27.66 2.09
N TRP A 27 4.05 26.96 2.43
CA TRP A 27 2.99 27.51 3.28
C TRP A 27 3.49 27.94 4.65
N ARG A 28 4.32 27.13 5.31
CA ARG A 28 4.89 27.45 6.63
C ARG A 28 5.85 28.65 6.60
N ARG A 29 6.55 28.85 5.47
CA ARG A 29 7.54 29.94 5.31
C ARG A 29 6.96 31.22 4.73
N ARG A 30 5.69 31.21 4.37
CA ARG A 30 5.04 32.42 3.84
C ARG A 30 5.03 33.51 4.92
N GLY A 31 5.48 34.70 4.55
CA GLY A 31 5.50 35.85 5.44
C GLY A 31 6.74 35.97 6.32
N GLU A 32 7.57 34.93 6.45
CA GLU A 32 8.78 34.97 7.27
C GLU A 32 10.06 34.91 6.43
N ASP A 33 10.10 34.03 5.44
CA ASP A 33 11.29 33.76 4.61
C ASP A 33 10.88 33.54 3.16
N ARG A 34 10.96 34.62 2.35
CA ARG A 34 10.64 34.57 0.91
C ARG A 34 11.57 33.63 0.14
N SER A 35 12.87 33.63 0.47
CA SER A 35 13.85 32.76 -0.20
C SER A 35 13.56 31.29 0.10
N GLY A 36 13.32 30.95 1.37
CA GLY A 36 12.96 29.62 1.78
C GLY A 36 11.61 29.15 1.21
N MET A 37 10.64 30.05 1.03
CA MET A 37 9.40 29.77 0.35
C MET A 37 9.65 29.40 -1.12
N LEU A 38 10.45 30.18 -1.85
CA LEU A 38 10.76 29.91 -3.27
C LEU A 38 11.52 28.58 -3.43
N VAL A 39 12.49 28.30 -2.56
CA VAL A 39 13.18 27.00 -2.56
C VAL A 39 12.20 25.86 -2.29
N SER A 40 11.22 26.05 -1.41
CA SER A 40 10.20 25.04 -1.13
C SER A 40 9.27 24.80 -2.33
N LEU A 41 8.92 25.85 -3.08
CA LEU A 41 8.15 25.74 -4.32
C LEU A 41 8.95 25.05 -5.44
N ALA A 42 10.24 25.36 -5.56
CA ALA A 42 11.13 24.67 -6.51
C ALA A 42 11.23 23.17 -6.17
N TYR A 43 11.24 22.83 -4.88
CA TYR A 43 11.23 21.46 -4.41
C TYR A 43 9.88 20.76 -4.69
N ALA A 44 8.77 21.47 -4.59
CA ALA A 44 7.47 20.96 -5.01
C ALA A 44 7.46 20.66 -6.53
N LEU A 45 7.95 21.61 -7.34
CA LEU A 45 8.08 21.41 -8.79
C LEU A 45 8.96 20.17 -9.11
N PHE A 46 10.09 20.01 -8.43
CA PHE A 46 10.92 18.81 -8.55
C PHE A 46 10.12 17.52 -8.29
N GLY A 47 9.29 17.48 -7.24
CA GLY A 47 8.48 16.31 -6.91
C GLY A 47 7.51 15.92 -8.02
N ILE A 48 6.80 16.89 -8.61
CA ILE A 48 5.85 16.61 -9.69
C ILE A 48 6.56 16.25 -11.00
N VAL A 49 7.69 16.88 -11.31
CA VAL A 49 8.51 16.54 -12.49
C VAL A 49 9.05 15.12 -12.35
N ALA A 50 9.58 14.77 -11.17
CA ALA A 50 10.07 13.42 -10.89
C ALA A 50 8.96 12.37 -11.05
N PHE A 51 7.76 12.63 -10.53
CA PHE A 51 6.60 11.76 -10.74
C PHE A 51 6.30 11.54 -12.23
N VAL A 52 6.18 12.63 -12.99
CA VAL A 52 5.86 12.55 -14.43
C VAL A 52 6.94 11.80 -15.19
N VAL A 53 8.22 12.10 -14.95
CA VAL A 53 9.36 11.41 -15.60
C VAL A 53 9.36 9.93 -15.24
N THR A 54 9.14 9.58 -13.98
CA THR A 54 9.09 8.17 -13.56
C THR A 54 7.96 7.43 -14.26
N VAL A 55 6.75 7.97 -14.25
CA VAL A 55 5.55 7.29 -14.79
C VAL A 55 5.52 7.27 -16.31
N LYS A 56 5.99 8.33 -16.98
CA LYS A 56 5.84 8.46 -18.45
C LYS A 56 7.10 8.05 -19.21
N VAL A 57 8.26 8.02 -18.57
CA VAL A 57 9.53 7.75 -19.25
C VAL A 57 10.20 6.50 -18.66
N LEU A 58 10.52 6.52 -17.34
CA LEU A 58 11.34 5.45 -16.74
C LEU A 58 10.60 4.12 -16.69
N LEU A 59 9.36 4.09 -16.18
CA LEU A 59 8.60 2.84 -16.05
C LEU A 59 8.30 2.20 -17.43
N PRO A 60 7.83 2.94 -18.45
CA PRO A 60 7.69 2.37 -19.78
C PRO A 60 9.00 1.86 -20.38
N ALA A 61 10.12 2.58 -20.14
CA ALA A 61 11.43 2.20 -20.70
C ALA A 61 12.00 0.91 -20.09
N VAL A 62 11.69 0.62 -18.82
CA VAL A 62 12.16 -0.60 -18.14
C VAL A 62 11.14 -1.73 -18.16
N ASN A 63 9.91 -1.48 -18.58
CA ASN A 63 8.87 -2.50 -18.70
C ASN A 63 9.02 -3.22 -20.04
N PRO A 64 9.16 -4.55 -20.07
CA PRO A 64 9.23 -5.33 -21.33
C PRO A 64 8.05 -5.06 -22.29
N ALA A 65 6.86 -4.74 -21.77
CA ALA A 65 5.71 -4.37 -22.58
C ALA A 65 5.79 -2.96 -23.18
N GLY A 66 6.80 -2.15 -22.86
CA GLY A 66 6.97 -0.77 -23.33
C GLY A 66 5.91 0.21 -22.86
N THR A 67 5.01 -0.22 -21.99
CA THR A 67 3.88 0.58 -21.48
C THR A 67 3.76 0.47 -19.97
N TRP A 68 3.28 1.53 -19.34
CA TRP A 68 2.93 1.51 -17.93
C TRP A 68 1.78 2.48 -17.68
N ALA A 69 0.79 2.06 -16.90
CA ALA A 69 -0.30 2.91 -16.47
C ALA A 69 -0.82 2.46 -15.09
N TYR A 70 -1.35 3.40 -14.31
CA TYR A 70 -2.12 3.05 -13.13
C TYR A 70 -3.41 2.36 -13.54
N SER A 71 -3.61 1.14 -13.07
CA SER A 71 -4.87 0.43 -13.22
C SER A 71 -5.87 0.96 -12.20
N LEU A 72 -6.67 1.95 -12.60
CA LEU A 72 -7.76 2.46 -11.77
C LEU A 72 -9.01 1.59 -11.86
N ASP A 73 -9.13 0.79 -12.89
CA ASP A 73 -10.29 -0.06 -13.19
C ASP A 73 -10.10 -1.55 -12.87
N GLY A 74 -8.95 -1.92 -12.30
CA GLY A 74 -8.64 -3.32 -11.99
C GLY A 74 -8.32 -4.19 -13.20
N SER A 75 -8.26 -3.63 -14.41
CA SER A 75 -8.08 -4.36 -15.66
C SER A 75 -6.66 -4.84 -15.92
N ALA A 76 -5.67 -4.29 -15.21
CA ALA A 76 -4.25 -4.61 -15.42
C ALA A 76 -3.71 -5.76 -14.54
N THR A 77 -4.51 -6.31 -13.65
CA THR A 77 -4.16 -7.53 -12.94
C THR A 77 -4.85 -8.70 -13.61
N GLY A 78 -4.12 -9.50 -14.37
CA GLY A 78 -4.59 -10.63 -15.14
C GLY A 78 -5.20 -11.79 -14.34
N ALA A 79 -5.83 -11.52 -13.22
CA ALA A 79 -6.56 -12.48 -12.41
C ALA A 79 -8.03 -12.05 -12.31
N GLY A 80 -8.86 -12.62 -13.19
CA GLY A 80 -10.25 -12.89 -12.86
C GLY A 80 -11.24 -11.73 -12.76
N THR A 81 -11.07 -10.65 -13.50
CA THR A 81 -12.19 -9.70 -13.67
C THR A 81 -13.05 -10.13 -14.85
N THR A 82 -14.19 -10.72 -14.52
CA THR A 82 -15.27 -11.02 -15.47
C THR A 82 -15.64 -9.79 -16.29
N MET A 83 -15.87 -10.01 -17.58
CA MET A 83 -16.25 -9.05 -18.63
C MET A 83 -17.52 -8.21 -18.34
N ALA A 84 -18.02 -8.16 -17.12
CA ALA A 84 -19.32 -7.57 -16.79
C ALA A 84 -19.30 -6.05 -16.52
N SER A 85 -18.15 -5.37 -16.52
CA SER A 85 -18.10 -3.94 -16.13
C SER A 85 -17.90 -2.93 -17.28
N LYS A 86 -17.94 -3.33 -18.55
CA LYS A 86 -17.70 -2.42 -19.69
C LYS A 86 -18.88 -1.52 -20.08
N ALA A 87 -20.02 -1.59 -19.41
CA ALA A 87 -21.23 -0.85 -19.80
C ALA A 87 -21.71 0.20 -18.77
N ALA A 88 -20.94 0.53 -17.75
CA ALA A 88 -21.33 1.63 -16.85
C ALA A 88 -20.92 2.97 -17.48
N VAL A 89 -21.92 3.72 -17.93
CA VAL A 89 -21.80 5.14 -18.28
C VAL A 89 -20.95 5.84 -17.20
N HIS A 90 -19.84 6.45 -17.60
CA HIS A 90 -18.92 7.17 -16.72
C HIS A 90 -19.63 8.42 -16.16
N GLN A 91 -20.46 8.24 -15.15
CA GLN A 91 -20.81 9.33 -14.26
C GLN A 91 -19.58 9.58 -13.37
N ILE A 92 -19.01 10.77 -13.46
CA ILE A 92 -17.96 11.19 -12.54
C ILE A 92 -18.53 11.08 -11.12
N PRO A 93 -18.06 10.15 -10.29
CA PRO A 93 -18.64 9.96 -8.96
C PRO A 93 -18.41 11.25 -8.15
N SER A 94 -19.36 11.64 -7.33
CA SER A 94 -19.18 12.76 -6.42
C SER A 94 -17.97 12.52 -5.51
N VAL A 95 -17.27 13.57 -5.11
CA VAL A 95 -16.15 13.46 -4.15
C VAL A 95 -16.57 12.68 -2.90
N TRP A 96 -17.80 12.86 -2.45
CA TRP A 96 -18.36 12.11 -1.35
C TRP A 96 -18.42 10.60 -1.64
N ALA A 97 -18.91 10.21 -2.80
CA ALA A 97 -18.95 8.80 -3.19
C ALA A 97 -17.54 8.20 -3.30
N ILE A 98 -16.57 8.93 -3.83
CA ILE A 98 -15.16 8.48 -3.90
C ILE A 98 -14.62 8.20 -2.48
N LEU A 99 -14.95 9.02 -1.50
CA LEU A 99 -14.44 8.89 -0.14
C LEU A 99 -15.18 7.85 0.71
N THR A 100 -16.44 7.55 0.42
CA THR A 100 -17.29 6.74 1.30
C THR A 100 -17.74 5.41 0.70
N THR A 101 -17.62 5.23 -0.60
CA THR A 101 -18.10 4.01 -1.28
C THR A 101 -16.94 3.23 -1.86
N PRO A 102 -16.76 1.96 -1.50
CA PRO A 102 -17.53 1.19 -0.49
C PRO A 102 -17.23 1.64 0.96
N PRO A 103 -18.09 1.29 1.96
CA PRO A 103 -17.96 1.77 3.34
C PRO A 103 -16.62 1.48 4.03
N VAL A 104 -15.85 0.50 3.57
CA VAL A 104 -14.51 0.20 4.07
C VAL A 104 -13.55 1.40 3.96
N LYS A 105 -13.77 2.31 3.00
CA LYS A 105 -13.00 3.56 2.87
C LYS A 105 -13.16 4.45 4.09
N ILE A 106 -14.39 4.55 4.64
CA ILE A 106 -14.65 5.30 5.88
C ILE A 106 -13.85 4.69 7.03
N LYS A 107 -13.84 3.37 7.16
CA LYS A 107 -13.06 2.68 8.19
C LYS A 107 -11.56 3.03 8.05
N THR A 108 -11.03 3.00 6.85
CA THR A 108 -9.62 3.35 6.58
C THR A 108 -9.31 4.79 6.95
N LEU A 109 -10.20 5.74 6.62
CA LEU A 109 -10.04 7.14 7.02
C LEU A 109 -10.09 7.32 8.55
N LEU A 110 -11.04 6.68 9.22
CA LEU A 110 -11.15 6.76 10.69
C LEU A 110 -9.91 6.22 11.38
N ILE A 111 -9.38 5.08 10.92
CA ILE A 111 -8.17 4.50 11.49
C ILE A 111 -6.94 5.39 11.22
N LEU A 112 -6.84 5.98 10.03
CA LEU A 112 -5.77 6.91 9.71
C LEU A 112 -5.81 8.16 10.60
N VAL A 113 -6.99 8.74 10.80
CA VAL A 113 -7.20 9.90 11.68
C VAL A 113 -6.90 9.54 13.14
N ALA A 114 -7.32 8.36 13.59
CA ALA A 114 -6.97 7.83 14.91
C ALA A 114 -5.46 7.60 15.04
N GLY A 115 -4.79 7.10 13.99
CA GLY A 115 -3.34 6.95 13.93
C GLY A 115 -2.58 8.28 14.04
N ALA A 116 -3.20 9.38 13.61
CA ALA A 116 -2.70 10.74 13.85
C ALA A 116 -3.14 11.33 15.20
N GLY A 117 -3.71 10.51 16.11
CA GLY A 117 -4.20 10.94 17.42
C GLY A 117 -5.28 12.04 17.34
N PHE A 118 -6.01 12.13 16.24
CA PHE A 118 -6.95 13.20 15.84
C PHE A 118 -6.31 14.59 15.73
N VAL A 119 -5.45 14.97 16.66
CA VAL A 119 -4.82 16.29 16.70
C VAL A 119 -3.81 16.50 15.58
N GLY A 120 -3.24 15.44 15.05
CA GLY A 120 -2.32 15.48 13.89
C GLY A 120 -2.94 16.10 12.64
N LEU A 121 -4.28 16.12 12.52
CA LEU A 121 -4.98 16.85 11.46
C LEU A 121 -4.67 18.37 11.43
N ARG A 122 -4.20 18.93 12.55
CA ARG A 122 -3.76 20.33 12.63
C ARG A 122 -2.36 20.56 12.05
N SER A 123 -1.64 19.49 11.78
CA SER A 123 -0.33 19.58 11.16
C SER A 123 -0.46 19.67 9.65
N PRO A 124 0.22 20.63 8.97
CA PRO A 124 0.27 20.66 7.50
C PRO A 124 0.92 19.42 6.91
N TRP A 125 1.73 18.68 7.70
CA TRP A 125 2.34 17.43 7.29
C TRP A 125 1.31 16.31 7.08
N PHE A 126 0.14 16.38 7.71
CA PHE A 126 -0.93 15.42 7.46
C PHE A 126 -1.42 15.45 6.00
N ALA A 127 -1.31 16.59 5.31
CA ALA A 127 -1.67 16.70 3.91
C ALA A 127 -0.86 15.75 2.99
N LEU A 128 0.30 15.26 3.43
CA LEU A 128 1.11 14.32 2.68
C LEU A 128 0.44 12.95 2.47
N VAL A 129 -0.63 12.64 3.22
CA VAL A 129 -1.44 11.42 2.98
C VAL A 129 -2.30 11.53 1.72
N LEU A 130 -2.63 12.76 1.29
CA LEU A 130 -3.62 13.02 0.24
C LEU A 130 -3.26 12.38 -1.11
N PRO A 131 -2.03 12.45 -1.63
CA PRO A 131 -1.69 11.82 -2.90
C PRO A 131 -1.95 10.32 -2.91
N THR A 132 -1.48 9.62 -1.86
CA THR A 132 -1.67 8.18 -1.72
C THR A 132 -3.14 7.81 -1.56
N LEU A 133 -3.92 8.55 -0.76
CA LEU A 133 -5.36 8.33 -0.62
C LEU A 133 -6.12 8.61 -1.92
N ALA A 134 -5.74 9.66 -2.66
CA ALA A 134 -6.42 10.05 -3.88
C ALA A 134 -6.42 8.93 -4.92
N TRP A 135 -5.27 8.37 -5.26
CA TRP A 135 -5.22 7.30 -6.25
C TRP A 135 -5.84 5.99 -5.71
N ARG A 136 -5.62 5.66 -4.43
CA ARG A 136 -6.21 4.47 -3.80
C ARG A 136 -7.73 4.49 -3.85
N PHE A 137 -8.34 5.65 -3.57
CA PHE A 137 -9.79 5.77 -3.47
C PHE A 137 -10.44 6.07 -4.82
N ALA A 138 -9.70 6.62 -5.78
CA ALA A 138 -10.18 6.80 -7.15
C ALA A 138 -10.26 5.48 -7.93
N GLY A 139 -9.41 4.49 -7.60
CA GLY A 139 -9.45 3.18 -8.23
C GLY A 139 -10.63 2.33 -7.80
N SER A 140 -10.93 1.26 -8.54
CA SER A 140 -12.01 0.29 -8.27
C SER A 140 -11.53 -0.97 -7.55
N VAL A 141 -10.23 -1.09 -7.23
CA VAL A 141 -9.62 -2.27 -6.63
C VAL A 141 -9.90 -2.32 -5.13
N ASN A 142 -10.67 -3.28 -4.67
CA ASN A 142 -11.08 -3.41 -3.26
C ASN A 142 -9.88 -3.49 -2.28
N ALA A 143 -8.79 -4.13 -2.68
CA ALA A 143 -7.55 -4.22 -1.87
C ALA A 143 -6.96 -2.85 -1.53
N TYR A 144 -7.13 -1.84 -2.40
CA TYR A 144 -6.61 -0.49 -2.17
C TYR A 144 -7.31 0.23 -1.02
N TYR A 145 -8.56 -0.14 -0.72
CA TYR A 145 -9.35 0.53 0.32
C TYR A 145 -9.10 -0.01 1.73
N GLN A 146 -8.53 -1.23 1.83
CA GLN A 146 -8.37 -1.93 3.09
C GLN A 146 -7.28 -1.33 3.95
N TRP A 147 -7.55 -1.23 5.25
CA TRP A 147 -6.55 -0.79 6.22
C TRP A 147 -5.61 -1.93 6.65
N ASN A 148 -6.13 -3.09 6.89
CA ASN A 148 -5.44 -4.22 7.52
C ASN A 148 -4.86 -5.24 6.55
N TYR A 149 -4.98 -5.02 5.26
CA TYR A 149 -4.41 -5.86 4.22
C TYR A 149 -3.40 -5.05 3.40
N TRP A 150 -2.35 -5.72 2.93
CA TRP A 150 -1.36 -5.20 2.01
C TRP A 150 -0.49 -4.06 2.59
N HIS A 151 0.55 -3.76 1.89
CA HIS A 151 1.55 -2.74 2.25
C HIS A 151 1.12 -1.28 1.98
N TYR A 152 -0.08 -1.04 1.47
CA TYR A 152 -0.51 0.31 1.05
C TYR A 152 -0.56 1.35 2.17
N ASN A 153 -0.60 0.92 3.43
CA ASN A 153 -0.56 1.81 4.58
C ASN A 153 0.87 2.14 5.06
N ALA A 154 1.89 1.48 4.50
CA ALA A 154 3.29 1.70 4.88
C ALA A 154 3.74 3.17 4.67
N VAL A 155 3.13 3.89 3.72
CA VAL A 155 3.36 5.33 3.52
C VAL A 155 2.53 6.18 4.47
N LEU A 156 1.27 5.80 4.71
CA LEU A 156 0.31 6.62 5.47
C LEU A 156 0.63 6.65 6.97
N VAL A 157 1.04 5.51 7.54
CA VAL A 157 1.30 5.38 8.99
C VAL A 157 2.43 6.29 9.47
N PRO A 158 3.62 6.30 8.83
CA PRO A 158 4.68 7.23 9.21
C PRO A 158 4.28 8.70 9.09
N ILE A 159 3.55 9.07 8.05
CA ILE A 159 3.07 10.45 7.86
C ILE A 159 2.12 10.83 9.00
N ALA A 160 1.16 9.98 9.34
CA ALA A 160 0.23 10.22 10.44
C ALA A 160 0.96 10.38 11.78
N ALA A 161 1.95 9.52 12.04
CA ALA A 161 2.79 9.61 13.24
C ALA A 161 3.62 10.90 13.27
N CYS A 162 4.25 11.29 12.16
CA CYS A 162 4.99 12.56 12.06
C CYS A 162 4.09 13.78 12.26
N ALA A 163 2.87 13.75 11.72
CA ALA A 163 1.88 14.80 11.92
C ALA A 163 1.45 14.93 13.38
N LEU A 164 1.24 13.81 14.07
CA LEU A 164 0.97 13.78 15.50
C LEU A 164 2.14 14.37 16.29
N LEU A 165 3.37 13.91 16.02
CA LEU A 165 4.58 14.37 16.70
C LEU A 165 4.82 15.89 16.50
N ASP A 166 4.54 16.42 15.31
CA ASP A 166 4.65 17.86 15.02
C ASP A 166 3.70 18.68 15.91
N VAL A 167 2.46 18.21 16.14
CA VAL A 167 1.52 18.93 17.01
C VAL A 167 1.90 18.78 18.48
N VAL A 168 2.17 17.54 18.91
CA VAL A 168 2.52 17.24 20.30
C VAL A 168 3.81 17.97 20.72
N SER A 169 4.81 18.02 19.85
CA SER A 169 6.06 18.73 20.14
C SER A 169 5.84 20.24 20.38
N ARG A 170 4.93 20.86 19.64
CA ARG A 170 4.54 22.27 19.84
C ARG A 170 3.81 22.48 21.16
N TRP A 171 3.07 21.52 21.65
CA TRP A 171 2.38 21.61 22.93
C TRP A 171 3.30 21.42 24.12
N ILE A 172 4.36 20.64 23.98
CA ILE A 172 5.32 20.35 25.07
C ILE A 172 6.41 21.42 25.15
N GLN A 173 6.72 22.12 24.05
CA GLN A 173 7.70 23.19 24.08
C GLN A 173 7.19 24.37 24.93
N PRO A 174 7.96 24.81 25.94
CA PRO A 174 7.61 26.01 26.68
C PRO A 174 7.58 27.22 25.73
N GLU A 175 6.61 28.09 25.90
CA GLU A 175 6.54 29.34 25.15
C GLU A 175 7.84 30.14 25.39
N ARG A 176 8.58 30.39 24.32
CA ARG A 176 9.81 31.21 24.35
C ARG A 176 9.51 32.72 24.49
N GLY A 177 8.43 33.08 25.12
CA GLY A 177 8.01 34.47 25.31
C GLY A 177 7.55 34.65 26.74
N GLY A 178 8.33 35.42 27.52
CA GLY A 178 8.09 36.00 28.83
C GLY A 178 6.85 35.53 29.61
N ALA A 179 7.04 34.60 30.53
CA ALA A 179 6.04 34.39 31.56
C ALA A 179 5.89 35.72 32.29
N ASP A 180 4.70 36.30 32.30
CA ASP A 180 4.38 37.46 33.09
C ASP A 180 4.62 37.09 34.56
N PRO A 181 5.48 37.81 35.28
CA PRO A 181 5.85 37.44 36.67
C PRO A 181 4.64 37.42 37.62
N GLU A 182 3.53 37.99 37.23
CA GLU A 182 2.36 38.14 38.09
C GLU A 182 1.34 36.97 38.07
N GLU A 183 1.50 35.96 37.16
CA GLU A 183 0.54 34.81 37.12
C GLU A 183 1.24 33.42 37.05
N PRO A 184 2.07 33.02 38.00
CA PRO A 184 2.79 31.73 37.95
C PRO A 184 1.85 30.51 38.08
N ALA A 185 0.68 30.65 38.70
CA ALA A 185 -0.24 29.54 38.95
C ALA A 185 -1.04 29.13 37.69
N ARG A 186 -1.48 30.10 36.86
CA ARG A 186 -2.14 29.82 35.59
C ARG A 186 -1.19 29.17 34.56
N ALA A 187 0.01 29.69 34.46
CA ALA A 187 1.05 29.16 33.59
C ALA A 187 1.35 27.68 33.90
N SER A 188 1.42 27.32 35.20
CA SER A 188 1.66 25.92 35.61
C SER A 188 0.48 24.98 35.34
N PHE A 189 -0.76 25.46 35.47
CA PHE A 189 -1.96 24.67 35.16
C PHE A 189 -2.06 24.41 33.67
N ASP A 190 -1.85 25.43 32.85
CA ASP A 190 -1.88 25.31 31.38
C ASP A 190 -0.78 24.39 30.86
N GLU A 191 0.39 24.40 31.45
CA GLU A 191 1.49 23.49 31.09
C GLU A 191 1.14 22.04 31.45
N LYS A 192 0.59 21.80 32.64
CA LYS A 192 0.15 20.46 33.04
C LYS A 192 -0.94 19.93 32.13
N TYR A 193 -1.94 20.77 31.80
CA TYR A 193 -3.01 20.40 30.90
C TYR A 193 -2.51 20.06 29.48
N ARG A 194 -1.61 20.90 28.95
CA ARG A 194 -0.97 20.65 27.64
C ARG A 194 -0.20 19.35 27.61
N ARG A 195 0.56 19.04 28.66
CA ARG A 195 1.29 17.76 28.77
C ARG A 195 0.33 16.56 28.83
N VAL A 196 -0.71 16.63 29.63
CA VAL A 196 -1.74 15.57 29.72
C VAL A 196 -2.44 15.37 28.37
N ALA A 197 -2.82 16.45 27.69
CA ALA A 197 -3.43 16.39 26.37
C ALA A 197 -2.49 15.78 25.32
N ALA A 198 -1.17 16.11 25.39
CA ALA A 198 -0.15 15.54 24.52
C ALA A 198 0.00 14.02 24.75
N TRP A 199 0.06 13.59 26.00
CA TRP A 199 0.10 12.16 26.35
C TRP A 199 -1.16 11.42 25.92
N ALA A 200 -2.33 11.99 26.17
CA ALA A 200 -3.61 11.41 25.73
C ALA A 200 -3.65 11.25 24.21
N ALA A 201 -3.26 12.27 23.47
CA ALA A 201 -3.19 12.21 22.01
C ALA A 201 -2.19 11.16 21.49
N ALA A 202 -1.04 11.00 22.17
CA ALA A 202 -0.05 9.98 21.80
C ALA A 202 -0.52 8.55 22.12
N CYS A 203 -1.36 8.36 23.13
CA CYS A 203 -1.93 7.05 23.47
C CYS A 203 -2.99 6.57 22.44
N VAL A 204 -3.69 7.49 21.76
CA VAL A 204 -4.75 7.12 20.80
C VAL A 204 -4.25 6.19 19.70
N PRO A 205 -3.15 6.49 18.97
CA PRO A 205 -2.65 5.57 17.95
C PRO A 205 -2.17 4.23 18.52
N ALA A 206 -1.57 4.22 19.72
CA ALA A 206 -1.13 2.98 20.37
C ALA A 206 -2.33 2.08 20.70
N VAL A 207 -3.39 2.64 21.27
CA VAL A 207 -4.64 1.93 21.56
C VAL A 207 -5.34 1.48 20.27
N SER A 208 -5.39 2.36 19.25
CA SER A 208 -5.99 2.02 17.96
C SER A 208 -5.27 0.86 17.28
N LEU A 209 -3.93 0.84 17.31
CA LEU A 209 -3.12 -0.26 16.78
C LEU A 209 -3.34 -1.56 17.57
N ALA A 210 -3.41 -1.49 18.91
CA ALA A 210 -3.68 -2.64 19.75
C ALA A 210 -5.06 -3.24 19.49
N LEU A 211 -6.07 -2.39 19.33
CA LEU A 211 -7.45 -2.81 19.06
C LEU A 211 -7.67 -3.33 17.64
N THR A 212 -6.91 -2.86 16.65
CA THR A 212 -7.04 -3.31 15.26
C THR A 212 -6.36 -4.63 14.97
N ALA A 213 -5.82 -5.27 15.97
CA ALA A 213 -5.39 -6.67 15.95
C ALA A 213 -4.26 -7.01 14.96
N SER A 214 -3.53 -6.01 14.46
CA SER A 214 -2.37 -6.25 13.59
C SER A 214 -1.29 -7.10 14.26
N PHE A 215 -1.28 -7.17 15.59
CA PHE A 215 -0.36 -8.00 16.38
C PHE A 215 -0.88 -9.40 16.72
N LEU A 216 -2.18 -9.69 16.53
CA LEU A 216 -2.74 -11.00 16.84
C LEU A 216 -2.04 -12.18 16.14
N PRO A 217 -1.61 -12.07 14.85
CA PRO A 217 -0.86 -13.13 14.20
C PRO A 217 0.49 -13.41 14.89
N LEU A 218 1.15 -12.41 15.45
CA LEU A 218 2.44 -12.58 16.15
C LEU A 218 2.31 -13.42 17.42
N TRP A 219 1.20 -13.26 18.15
CA TRP A 219 0.91 -14.07 19.34
C TRP A 219 0.58 -15.53 19.02
N LYS A 220 0.20 -15.81 17.76
CA LYS A 220 -0.13 -17.14 17.26
C LYS A 220 1.03 -17.83 16.55
N LEU A 221 2.19 -17.21 16.45
CA LEU A 221 3.37 -17.77 15.77
C LEU A 221 3.71 -19.21 16.18
N PRO A 222 3.68 -19.59 17.48
CA PRO A 222 3.97 -20.96 17.89
C PRO A 222 2.99 -21.99 17.32
N THR A 223 1.74 -21.60 17.03
CA THR A 223 0.69 -22.51 16.53
C THR A 223 0.69 -22.62 15.00
N LEU A 224 1.49 -21.81 14.29
CA LEU A 224 1.59 -21.84 12.84
C LEU A 224 2.65 -22.84 12.35
N ALA A 225 3.57 -23.26 13.21
CA ALA A 225 4.78 -24.00 12.81
C ALA A 225 4.52 -25.41 12.27
N GLU A 226 3.37 -26.04 12.53
CA GLU A 226 3.09 -27.44 12.17
C GLU A 226 1.66 -27.68 11.62
N SER A 227 1.12 -26.72 10.88
CA SER A 227 -0.21 -26.94 10.29
C SER A 227 -0.13 -27.89 9.09
N PRO A 228 -1.12 -28.78 8.88
CA PRO A 228 -1.18 -29.64 7.68
C PRO A 228 -1.08 -28.84 6.38
N ARG A 229 -1.54 -27.60 6.41
CA ARG A 229 -1.45 -26.67 5.27
C ARG A 229 0.00 -26.22 5.00
N MET A 230 0.83 -26.05 6.03
CA MET A 230 2.25 -25.72 5.86
C MET A 230 3.01 -26.88 5.23
N ALA A 231 2.74 -28.11 5.65
CA ALA A 231 3.31 -29.32 5.05
C ALA A 231 2.87 -29.44 3.57
N ALA A 232 1.61 -29.18 3.27
CA ALA A 232 1.10 -29.17 1.90
C ALA A 232 1.73 -28.04 1.03
N ALA A 233 1.93 -26.86 1.59
CA ALA A 233 2.65 -25.79 0.91
C ALA A 233 4.09 -26.19 0.58
N GLN A 234 4.80 -26.85 1.51
CA GLN A 234 6.13 -27.35 1.29
C GLN A 234 6.13 -28.45 0.20
N GLY A 235 5.20 -29.40 0.23
CA GLY A 235 5.05 -30.41 -0.82
C GLY A 235 4.80 -29.80 -2.21
N ALA A 236 4.02 -28.70 -2.29
CA ALA A 236 3.83 -27.98 -3.56
C ALA A 236 5.12 -27.33 -4.07
N LEU A 237 6.00 -26.86 -3.19
CA LEU A 237 7.30 -26.32 -3.56
C LEU A 237 8.28 -27.41 -4.03
N ASP A 238 8.25 -28.57 -3.37
CA ASP A 238 9.20 -29.66 -3.58
C ASP A 238 9.01 -30.36 -4.95
N VAL A 239 7.78 -30.33 -5.50
CA VAL A 239 7.49 -30.92 -6.82
C VAL A 239 7.90 -30.03 -7.98
N VAL A 240 8.24 -28.75 -7.74
CA VAL A 240 8.74 -27.82 -8.76
C VAL A 240 10.26 -27.80 -8.72
N PRO A 241 10.98 -28.31 -9.74
CA PRO A 241 12.43 -28.40 -9.70
C PRO A 241 13.10 -27.01 -9.80
N ALA A 242 14.36 -26.94 -9.36
CA ALA A 242 15.20 -25.78 -9.62
C ALA A 242 15.42 -25.60 -11.14
N GLY A 243 15.49 -24.37 -11.59
CA GLY A 243 15.65 -23.99 -13.00
C GLY A 243 14.37 -24.01 -13.82
N ALA A 244 13.24 -24.49 -13.25
CA ALA A 244 11.98 -24.51 -13.97
C ALA A 244 11.35 -23.10 -14.09
N SER A 245 10.63 -22.87 -15.18
CA SER A 245 9.73 -21.73 -15.31
C SER A 245 8.38 -22.04 -14.62
N VAL A 246 7.92 -21.15 -13.74
CA VAL A 246 6.72 -21.38 -12.94
C VAL A 246 5.86 -20.13 -12.83
N GLU A 247 4.57 -20.30 -13.04
CA GLU A 247 3.57 -19.27 -12.80
C GLU A 247 2.82 -19.56 -11.50
N SER A 248 2.70 -18.57 -10.63
CA SER A 248 2.08 -18.76 -9.32
C SER A 248 1.28 -17.55 -8.86
N ASP A 249 0.28 -17.79 -8.03
CA ASP A 249 -0.35 -16.74 -7.24
C ASP A 249 0.58 -16.26 -6.09
N THR A 250 0.14 -15.24 -5.36
CA THR A 250 0.94 -14.61 -4.29
C THR A 250 1.37 -15.51 -3.16
N THR A 251 0.68 -16.62 -2.92
CA THR A 251 0.86 -17.41 -1.69
C THR A 251 2.24 -18.06 -1.62
N LEU A 252 2.70 -18.67 -2.73
CA LEU A 252 4.00 -19.34 -2.79
C LEU A 252 5.03 -18.61 -3.68
N LEU A 253 4.63 -17.55 -4.37
CA LEU A 253 5.46 -16.83 -5.34
C LEU A 253 6.85 -16.50 -4.80
N ALA A 254 6.93 -15.84 -3.65
CA ALA A 254 8.20 -15.44 -3.04
C ALA A 254 9.11 -16.63 -2.64
N ARG A 255 8.50 -17.78 -2.33
CA ARG A 255 9.25 -19.02 -1.97
C ARG A 255 9.72 -19.79 -3.19
N LEU A 256 9.11 -19.56 -4.34
CA LEU A 256 9.50 -20.14 -5.62
C LEU A 256 10.67 -19.38 -6.29
N VAL A 257 10.76 -18.04 -6.08
CA VAL A 257 11.77 -17.17 -6.70
C VAL A 257 13.22 -17.68 -6.56
N PRO A 258 13.67 -18.21 -5.40
CA PRO A 258 15.03 -18.74 -5.34
C PRO A 258 15.22 -19.93 -6.29
N GLY A 259 16.03 -19.72 -7.34
CA GLY A 259 16.45 -20.76 -8.29
C GLY A 259 15.42 -21.17 -9.33
N ARG A 260 14.38 -20.37 -9.59
CA ARG A 260 13.36 -20.61 -10.61
C ARG A 260 13.00 -19.31 -11.34
N ASP A 261 12.51 -19.41 -12.57
CA ASP A 261 11.96 -18.29 -13.32
C ASP A 261 10.48 -18.14 -12.98
N VAL A 262 10.17 -17.20 -12.07
CA VAL A 262 8.85 -17.08 -11.46
C VAL A 262 8.05 -15.93 -12.06
N TYR A 263 6.83 -16.24 -12.49
CA TYR A 263 5.87 -15.33 -13.05
C TYR A 263 4.63 -15.22 -12.16
N TRP A 264 4.06 -14.05 -12.13
CA TRP A 264 2.75 -13.86 -11.49
C TRP A 264 1.65 -14.44 -12.39
N VAL A 265 0.66 -15.09 -11.78
CA VAL A 265 -0.49 -15.66 -12.46
C VAL A 265 -1.17 -14.65 -13.38
N GLY A 266 -1.34 -15.04 -14.65
CA GLY A 266 -1.95 -14.23 -15.71
C GLY A 266 -0.97 -13.31 -16.47
N THR A 267 0.29 -13.19 -16.06
CA THR A 267 1.28 -12.33 -16.75
C THR A 267 1.95 -13.01 -17.93
N THR A 268 1.82 -14.32 -18.05
CA THR A 268 2.44 -15.12 -19.10
C THR A 268 1.48 -15.46 -20.25
N VAL A 269 0.25 -14.98 -20.19
CA VAL A 269 -0.74 -15.17 -21.26
C VAL A 269 -0.26 -14.54 -22.56
N GLY A 270 -0.18 -15.34 -23.62
CA GLY A 270 0.33 -14.90 -24.93
C GLY A 270 1.84 -14.97 -25.10
N MET A 271 2.58 -15.54 -24.16
CA MET A 271 4.00 -15.89 -24.37
C MET A 271 4.11 -17.06 -25.33
N ASP A 272 5.10 -17.02 -26.24
CA ASP A 272 5.40 -18.11 -27.18
C ASP A 272 5.75 -19.42 -26.46
N THR A 273 6.37 -19.32 -25.30
CA THR A 273 6.72 -20.47 -24.46
C THR A 273 6.12 -20.24 -23.07
N PRO A 274 4.95 -20.83 -22.78
CA PRO A 274 4.32 -20.69 -21.47
C PRO A 274 5.11 -21.45 -20.38
N PRO A 275 4.92 -21.10 -19.10
CA PRO A 275 5.61 -21.73 -17.98
C PRO A 275 5.43 -23.26 -17.96
N GLU A 276 6.49 -23.95 -17.50
CA GLU A 276 6.47 -25.43 -17.34
C GLU A 276 5.54 -25.85 -16.21
N TYR A 277 5.43 -25.03 -15.17
CA TYR A 277 4.61 -25.30 -13.99
C TYR A 277 3.66 -24.17 -13.70
N VAL A 278 2.49 -24.53 -13.18
CA VAL A 278 1.52 -23.58 -12.60
C VAL A 278 1.16 -24.02 -11.19
N VAL A 279 1.39 -23.13 -10.23
CA VAL A 279 1.17 -23.37 -8.80
C VAL A 279 0.06 -22.46 -8.29
N VAL A 280 -1.01 -23.08 -7.80
CA VAL A 280 -2.23 -22.39 -7.35
C VAL A 280 -2.53 -22.75 -5.91
N ASP A 281 -2.82 -21.73 -5.13
CA ASP A 281 -3.48 -21.86 -3.84
C ASP A 281 -4.94 -21.41 -3.94
N ARG A 282 -5.88 -22.34 -3.81
CA ARG A 282 -7.33 -22.05 -3.88
C ARG A 282 -7.81 -21.02 -2.85
N GLN A 283 -7.07 -20.79 -1.78
CA GLN A 283 -7.37 -19.77 -0.77
C GLN A 283 -6.68 -18.44 -1.04
N SER A 284 -5.92 -18.34 -2.13
CA SER A 284 -5.26 -17.09 -2.50
C SER A 284 -6.28 -16.01 -2.83
N TYR A 285 -6.01 -14.81 -2.35
CA TYR A 285 -6.79 -13.63 -2.69
C TYR A 285 -6.80 -13.32 -4.20
N ALA A 286 -5.79 -13.79 -4.94
CA ALA A 286 -5.69 -13.59 -6.39
C ALA A 286 -6.93 -14.09 -7.15
N TRP A 287 -7.63 -15.06 -6.60
CA TRP A 287 -8.78 -15.70 -7.25
C TRP A 287 -10.14 -15.08 -6.88
N GLY A 288 -10.16 -14.06 -6.00
CA GLY A 288 -11.41 -13.38 -5.62
C GLY A 288 -12.48 -14.27 -4.99
N GLY A 289 -12.10 -15.44 -4.45
CA GLY A 289 -12.99 -16.44 -3.86
C GLY A 289 -13.51 -17.47 -4.88
N ALA A 290 -13.07 -17.41 -6.15
CA ALA A 290 -13.39 -18.45 -7.12
C ALA A 290 -12.63 -19.76 -6.81
N GLU A 291 -13.29 -20.89 -7.04
CA GLU A 291 -12.60 -22.18 -7.04
C GLU A 291 -11.76 -22.31 -8.31
N VAL A 292 -10.44 -22.32 -8.15
CA VAL A 292 -9.50 -22.45 -9.25
C VAL A 292 -8.79 -23.78 -9.19
N ASP A 293 -8.77 -24.45 -10.34
CA ASP A 293 -7.98 -25.63 -10.59
C ASP A 293 -6.77 -25.30 -11.45
N ALA A 294 -5.57 -25.72 -11.05
CA ALA A 294 -4.32 -25.34 -11.72
C ALA A 294 -4.28 -25.81 -13.18
N GLU A 295 -4.74 -27.04 -13.45
CA GLU A 295 -4.75 -27.64 -14.78
C GLU A 295 -5.72 -26.95 -15.72
N SER A 296 -6.97 -26.76 -15.25
CA SER A 296 -8.02 -26.10 -16.03
C SER A 296 -7.68 -24.65 -16.31
N TRP A 297 -7.14 -23.96 -15.30
CA TRP A 297 -6.74 -22.56 -15.45
C TRP A 297 -5.56 -22.42 -16.42
N ALA A 298 -4.52 -23.26 -16.26
CA ALA A 298 -3.33 -23.22 -17.12
C ALA A 298 -3.66 -23.49 -18.58
N SER A 299 -4.48 -24.53 -18.84
CA SER A 299 -4.90 -24.88 -20.20
C SER A 299 -5.77 -23.78 -20.85
N ALA A 300 -6.59 -23.09 -20.06
CA ALA A 300 -7.38 -21.96 -20.55
C ALA A 300 -6.53 -20.70 -20.79
N ALA A 301 -5.52 -20.45 -19.95
CA ALA A 301 -4.64 -19.30 -20.06
C ALA A 301 -3.61 -19.43 -21.20
N HIS A 302 -3.25 -20.68 -21.56
CA HIS A 302 -2.22 -21.00 -22.55
C HIS A 302 -2.80 -21.92 -23.67
N PRO A 303 -3.63 -21.39 -24.58
CA PRO A 303 -4.23 -22.16 -25.64
C PRO A 303 -3.19 -22.87 -26.52
N GLY A 304 -3.39 -24.14 -26.82
CA GLY A 304 -2.45 -24.97 -27.58
C GLY A 304 -1.48 -25.76 -26.72
N HIS A 305 -1.48 -25.56 -25.41
CA HIS A 305 -0.69 -26.32 -24.45
C HIS A 305 -1.59 -27.09 -23.48
N THR A 306 -1.15 -28.27 -23.08
CA THR A 306 -1.84 -29.10 -22.11
C THR A 306 -1.05 -29.20 -20.81
N TYR A 307 -1.78 -29.23 -19.72
CA TYR A 307 -1.22 -29.34 -18.38
C TYR A 307 -1.87 -30.52 -17.66
N GLU A 308 -1.15 -31.13 -16.76
CA GLU A 308 -1.58 -32.23 -15.89
C GLU A 308 -1.30 -31.91 -14.44
N THR A 309 -2.27 -32.15 -13.58
CA THR A 309 -2.12 -31.95 -12.13
C THR A 309 -1.18 -33.04 -11.55
N ILE A 310 -0.03 -32.61 -11.03
CA ILE A 310 0.97 -33.50 -10.40
C ILE A 310 0.96 -33.44 -8.88
N TYR A 311 0.30 -32.45 -8.28
CA TYR A 311 0.18 -32.31 -6.84
C TYR A 311 -1.13 -31.66 -6.45
N SER A 312 -1.78 -32.17 -5.39
CA SER A 312 -3.00 -31.62 -4.83
C SER A 312 -3.12 -31.95 -3.35
N ALA A 313 -2.99 -30.92 -2.46
CA ALA A 313 -3.19 -31.09 -1.02
C ALA A 313 -3.56 -29.75 -0.37
N GLN A 314 -4.50 -29.77 0.59
CA GLN A 314 -4.90 -28.64 1.45
C GLN A 314 -5.17 -27.32 0.67
N GLY A 315 -5.69 -27.43 -0.57
CA GLY A 315 -5.97 -26.29 -1.43
C GLY A 315 -4.81 -25.87 -2.32
N PHE A 316 -3.59 -26.39 -2.14
CA PHE A 316 -2.50 -26.20 -3.09
C PHE A 316 -2.59 -27.21 -4.22
N ARG A 317 -2.41 -26.74 -5.45
CA ARG A 317 -2.34 -27.56 -6.66
C ARG A 317 -1.16 -27.14 -7.52
N VAL A 318 -0.50 -28.12 -8.09
CA VAL A 318 0.58 -27.90 -9.06
C VAL A 318 0.22 -28.66 -10.33
N ALA A 319 0.19 -27.94 -11.45
CA ALA A 319 0.06 -28.51 -12.76
C ALA A 319 1.39 -28.35 -13.53
N ARG A 320 1.76 -29.38 -14.30
CA ARG A 320 2.94 -29.41 -15.16
C ARG A 320 2.50 -29.46 -16.61
N ARG A 321 3.15 -28.67 -17.46
CA ARG A 321 2.93 -28.71 -18.90
C ARG A 321 3.39 -30.07 -19.47
N THR A 322 2.55 -30.66 -20.32
CA THR A 322 2.80 -31.97 -20.96
C THR A 322 3.04 -31.84 -22.46
N SER A 323 2.57 -30.76 -23.09
CA SER A 323 2.81 -30.45 -24.51
C SER A 323 2.83 -28.95 -24.77
#